data_f6c76101c884156b86d6dc24d7da9da4
#
_entry.id   f6c76101c884156b86d6dc24d7da9da4
#
_cell.length_a   1.000
_cell.length_b   1.000
_cell.length_c   1.000
_cell.angle_alpha   90.00
_cell.angle_beta   90.00
_cell.angle_gamma   90.00
#
_symmetry.space_group_name_H-M   'P 1'
#
loop_
_entity.id
_entity.type
_entity.pdbx_description
1 polymer ?
#
loop_
_entity_poly.entity_id
_entity_poly.type
_entity_poly.pdbx_seq_one_letter_code
_entity_poly.pdbx_strand_id
1 'polypeptide(L)'
;MSTDSPSAEAREEPQLLTMRRGRLVFRARRPAALVVPLAAVTEVAGVLFVIEGATIGWFVIAAPVAALLFTGVLLRPTLELTREGLVHRQYPFSQLNPWEAIAGFGITRAGNRLILGYTLVEGARKPRRQPAAALLRAAQRPFDGGYFADSIAAPPEVLLATVDAYLRDPARRASLPSARR
;
A
#
# COMPACT_ATOMS: atom_id res chain seq x y z
N MET A 1 30.96 24.35 -37.33
CA MET A 1 31.26 23.92 -35.96
C MET A 1 30.00 24.12 -35.16
N SER A 2 29.15 23.10 -35.14
CA SER A 2 27.90 23.10 -34.35
C SER A 2 28.17 22.27 -33.11
N THR A 3 28.14 22.93 -31.96
CA THR A 3 28.23 22.28 -30.62
C THR A 3 26.81 21.91 -30.23
N ASP A 4 26.41 20.67 -30.50
CA ASP A 4 25.25 20.06 -29.92
C ASP A 4 25.54 19.79 -28.45
N SER A 5 24.97 20.59 -27.56
CA SER A 5 24.88 20.31 -26.14
C SER A 5 23.76 19.29 -25.93
N PRO A 6 24.04 18.12 -25.38
CA PRO A 6 22.96 17.22 -24.99
C PRO A 6 22.27 17.81 -23.75
N SER A 7 21.03 18.21 -23.97
CA SER A 7 20.10 18.61 -22.92
C SER A 7 20.02 17.50 -21.87
N ALA A 8 20.54 17.80 -20.70
CA ALA A 8 20.37 16.98 -19.50
C ALA A 8 18.91 17.07 -19.05
N GLU A 9 18.02 16.34 -19.70
CA GLU A 9 16.78 15.92 -19.09
C GLU A 9 17.14 14.87 -18.03
N ALA A 10 17.63 15.36 -16.90
CA ALA A 10 17.61 14.60 -15.65
C ALA A 10 16.14 14.34 -15.36
N ARG A 11 15.65 13.17 -15.81
CA ARG A 11 14.38 12.63 -15.35
C ARG A 11 14.47 12.57 -13.83
N GLU A 12 13.77 13.50 -13.19
CA GLU A 12 13.42 13.36 -11.78
C GLU A 12 12.70 12.01 -11.63
N GLU A 13 13.46 10.98 -11.28
CA GLU A 13 12.86 9.74 -10.78
C GLU A 13 11.99 10.13 -9.61
N PRO A 14 10.68 9.94 -9.70
CA PRO A 14 9.81 10.28 -8.59
C PRO A 14 10.28 9.47 -7.39
N GLN A 15 10.66 10.14 -6.31
CA GLN A 15 11.11 9.55 -5.04
C GLN A 15 9.95 8.81 -4.34
N LEU A 16 9.34 7.88 -5.06
CA LEU A 16 8.23 7.03 -4.60
C LEU A 16 8.71 5.90 -3.69
N LEU A 17 10.02 5.65 -3.70
CA LEU A 17 10.72 4.71 -2.86
C LEU A 17 11.44 5.47 -1.74
N THR A 18 10.84 5.59 -0.58
CA THR A 18 11.51 6.18 0.56
C THR A 18 12.39 5.12 1.22
N MET A 19 13.69 5.18 1.00
CA MET A 19 14.65 4.44 1.81
C MET A 19 14.67 5.03 3.22
N ARG A 20 13.85 4.51 4.11
CA ARG A 20 13.90 4.87 5.51
C ARG A 20 14.78 3.87 6.25
N ARG A 21 16.00 4.27 6.64
CA ARG A 21 16.98 3.42 7.34
C ARG A 21 17.30 2.12 6.59
N GLY A 22 17.55 2.19 5.27
CA GLY A 22 17.86 1.02 4.45
C GLY A 22 16.67 0.11 4.11
N ARG A 23 15.43 0.55 4.36
CA ARG A 23 14.21 -0.23 4.06
C ARG A 23 13.51 0.32 2.83
N LEU A 24 13.24 -0.54 1.88
CA LEU A 24 12.34 -0.26 0.77
C LEU A 24 10.90 -0.42 1.25
N VAL A 25 10.23 0.70 1.49
CA VAL A 25 8.85 0.73 1.99
C VAL A 25 7.96 1.44 0.99
N PHE A 26 7.03 0.74 0.42
CA PHE A 26 5.94 1.32 -0.36
C PHE A 26 4.84 1.80 0.59
N ARG A 27 4.58 3.09 0.57
CA ARG A 27 3.56 3.71 1.42
C ARG A 27 2.20 3.73 0.73
N ALA A 28 1.14 3.72 1.52
CA ALA A 28 -0.20 3.93 1.03
C ALA A 28 -0.37 5.34 0.44
N ARG A 29 -1.09 5.42 -0.67
CA ARG A 29 -1.58 6.68 -1.24
C ARG A 29 -2.51 7.35 -0.23
N ARG A 30 -2.37 8.64 -0.01
CA ARG A 30 -3.22 9.38 0.93
C ARG A 30 -4.62 9.57 0.30
N PRO A 31 -5.70 9.05 0.88
CA PRO A 31 -7.05 9.35 0.41
C PRO A 31 -7.54 10.73 0.87
N ALA A 32 -6.60 11.69 1.03
CA ALA A 32 -6.88 12.97 1.68
C ALA A 32 -7.91 13.83 0.94
N ALA A 33 -8.04 13.68 -0.37
CA ALA A 33 -8.85 14.58 -1.19
C ALA A 33 -10.37 14.50 -0.91
N LEU A 34 -10.87 13.36 -0.46
CA LEU A 34 -12.30 13.17 -0.16
C LEU A 34 -12.60 13.19 1.35
N VAL A 35 -11.67 12.70 2.16
CA VAL A 35 -11.89 12.54 3.61
C VAL A 35 -11.80 13.87 4.33
N VAL A 36 -10.87 14.75 3.92
CA VAL A 36 -10.69 16.06 4.56
C VAL A 36 -11.92 16.97 4.40
N PRO A 37 -12.49 17.19 3.19
CA PRO A 37 -13.66 18.04 3.06
C PRO A 37 -14.89 17.46 3.76
N LEU A 38 -15.08 16.14 3.75
CA LEU A 38 -16.18 15.52 4.46
C LEU A 38 -16.07 15.70 5.97
N ALA A 39 -14.86 15.57 6.54
CA ALA A 39 -14.63 15.82 7.94
C ALA A 39 -14.89 17.29 8.30
N ALA A 40 -14.45 18.23 7.48
CA ALA A 40 -14.68 19.66 7.71
C ALA A 40 -16.18 20.01 7.73
N VAL A 41 -16.99 19.43 6.82
CA VAL A 41 -18.45 19.65 6.81
C VAL A 41 -19.11 19.10 8.08
N THR A 42 -18.69 17.90 8.52
CA THR A 42 -19.24 17.30 9.76
C THR A 42 -18.81 18.07 11.01
N GLU A 43 -17.61 18.61 11.05
CA GLU A 43 -17.16 19.44 12.16
C GLU A 43 -17.96 20.74 12.28
N VAL A 44 -18.22 21.43 11.16
CA VAL A 44 -19.04 22.65 11.15
C VAL A 44 -20.46 22.33 11.66
N ALA A 45 -21.08 21.27 11.20
CA ALA A 45 -22.40 20.84 11.69
C ALA A 45 -22.36 20.52 13.19
N GLY A 46 -21.34 19.85 13.68
CA GLY A 46 -21.17 19.51 15.09
C GLY A 46 -21.06 20.76 15.98
N VAL A 47 -20.30 21.77 15.54
CA VAL A 47 -20.17 23.05 16.25
C VAL A 47 -21.53 23.77 16.35
N LEU A 48 -22.32 23.78 15.28
CA LEU A 48 -23.65 24.40 15.30
C LEU A 48 -24.55 23.70 16.33
N PHE A 49 -24.56 22.36 16.40
CA PHE A 49 -25.33 21.61 17.41
C PHE A 49 -24.85 21.90 18.84
N VAL A 50 -23.54 22.09 19.06
CA VAL A 50 -23.03 22.47 20.39
C VAL A 50 -23.47 23.87 20.79
N ILE A 51 -23.48 24.82 19.85
CA ILE A 51 -23.94 26.20 20.10
C ILE A 51 -25.42 26.22 20.46
N GLU A 52 -26.24 25.35 19.86
CA GLU A 52 -27.65 25.16 20.19
C GLU A 52 -27.88 24.42 21.52
N GLY A 53 -26.82 24.05 22.24
CA GLY A 53 -26.89 23.36 23.52
C GLY A 53 -27.15 21.85 23.42
N ALA A 54 -27.07 21.28 22.22
CA ALA A 54 -27.29 19.86 22.03
C ALA A 54 -26.03 19.05 22.35
N THR A 55 -26.06 18.21 23.38
CA THR A 55 -24.94 17.34 23.80
C THR A 55 -24.43 16.42 22.67
N ILE A 56 -25.33 16.08 21.73
CA ILE A 56 -24.99 15.23 20.57
C ILE A 56 -23.93 15.89 19.66
N GLY A 57 -23.80 17.23 19.69
CA GLY A 57 -22.83 17.96 18.89
C GLY A 57 -21.39 17.52 19.16
N TRP A 58 -21.04 17.16 20.39
CA TRP A 58 -19.73 16.64 20.75
C TRP A 58 -19.41 15.32 20.09
N PHE A 59 -20.38 14.43 19.94
CA PHE A 59 -20.22 13.16 19.23
C PHE A 59 -20.03 13.37 17.72
N VAL A 60 -20.74 14.35 17.15
CA VAL A 60 -20.61 14.72 15.73
C VAL A 60 -19.23 15.28 15.42
N ILE A 61 -18.61 16.01 16.34
CA ILE A 61 -17.22 16.51 16.21
C ILE A 61 -16.21 15.37 16.43
N ALA A 62 -16.38 14.58 17.50
CA ALA A 62 -15.40 13.58 17.90
C ALA A 62 -15.33 12.39 16.93
N ALA A 63 -16.45 11.97 16.35
CA ALA A 63 -16.49 10.80 15.48
C ALA A 63 -15.66 10.94 14.19
N PRO A 64 -15.76 12.03 13.41
CA PRO A 64 -14.93 12.21 12.21
C PRO A 64 -13.44 12.38 12.55
N VAL A 65 -13.10 13.08 13.64
CA VAL A 65 -11.70 13.20 14.10
C VAL A 65 -11.14 11.82 14.46
N ALA A 66 -11.89 11.03 15.22
CA ALA A 66 -11.50 9.67 15.57
C ALA A 66 -11.38 8.78 14.32
N ALA A 67 -12.33 8.89 13.37
CA ALA A 67 -12.28 8.16 12.11
C ALA A 67 -11.08 8.55 11.24
N LEU A 68 -10.73 9.85 11.17
CA LEU A 68 -9.55 10.35 10.47
C LEU A 68 -8.26 9.84 11.09
N LEU A 69 -8.15 9.88 12.41
CA LEU A 69 -7.00 9.34 13.14
C LEU A 69 -6.89 7.83 12.93
N PHE A 70 -7.99 7.12 13.04
CA PHE A 70 -8.04 5.67 12.87
C PHE A 70 -7.66 5.26 11.44
N THR A 71 -8.30 5.84 10.43
CA THR A 71 -8.01 5.53 9.03
C THR A 71 -6.67 6.08 8.56
N GLY A 72 -6.32 7.29 8.99
CA GLY A 72 -5.11 7.99 8.59
C GLY A 72 -3.82 7.41 9.19
N VAL A 73 -3.87 6.86 10.39
CA VAL A 73 -2.70 6.35 11.12
C VAL A 73 -2.71 4.83 11.20
N LEU A 74 -3.82 4.23 11.62
CA LEU A 74 -3.89 2.80 11.94
C LEU A 74 -4.12 1.91 10.72
N LEU A 75 -4.90 2.37 9.73
CA LEU A 75 -5.26 1.55 8.56
C LEU A 75 -4.33 1.76 7.36
N ARG A 76 -3.17 2.41 7.51
CA ARG A 76 -2.24 2.58 6.39
C ARG A 76 -1.58 1.25 6.02
N PRO A 77 -1.95 0.62 4.93
CA PRO A 77 -1.22 -0.54 4.46
C PRO A 77 0.17 -0.10 4.02
N THR A 78 1.18 -0.84 4.43
CA THR A 78 2.54 -0.69 3.94
C THR A 78 3.03 -2.02 3.40
N LEU A 79 3.71 -1.98 2.27
CA LEU A 79 4.40 -3.13 1.70
C LEU A 79 5.90 -2.90 1.86
N GLU A 80 6.54 -3.73 2.66
CA GLU A 80 7.96 -3.65 2.99
C GLU A 80 8.69 -4.83 2.38
N LEU A 81 9.77 -4.55 1.64
CA LEU A 81 10.66 -5.59 1.14
C LEU A 81 11.71 -5.90 2.20
N THR A 82 11.82 -7.15 2.55
CA THR A 82 12.80 -7.66 3.51
C THR A 82 13.64 -8.77 2.89
N ARG A 83 14.73 -9.16 3.55
CA ARG A 83 15.58 -10.25 3.09
C ARG A 83 14.81 -11.57 2.98
N GLU A 84 13.89 -11.81 3.90
CA GLU A 84 13.12 -13.05 4.00
C GLU A 84 11.89 -13.08 3.09
N GLY A 85 11.37 -11.92 2.68
CA GLY A 85 10.14 -11.87 1.89
C GLY A 85 9.48 -10.49 1.88
N LEU A 86 8.26 -10.47 1.40
CA LEU A 86 7.37 -9.32 1.41
C LEU A 86 6.58 -9.27 2.71
N VAL A 87 6.73 -8.19 3.46
CA VAL A 87 5.94 -7.93 4.67
C VAL A 87 4.84 -6.94 4.34
N HIS A 88 3.61 -7.40 4.39
CA HIS A 88 2.44 -6.55 4.33
C HIS A 88 1.98 -6.22 5.75
N ARG A 89 2.03 -4.93 6.10
CA ARG A 89 1.54 -4.44 7.40
C ARG A 89 0.26 -3.66 7.19
N GLN A 90 -0.80 -4.14 7.79
CA GLN A 90 -2.07 -3.45 7.91
C GLN A 90 -2.58 -3.69 9.33
N TYR A 91 -2.51 -2.66 10.16
CA TYR A 91 -2.92 -2.80 11.55
C TYR A 91 -4.32 -3.42 11.69
N PRO A 92 -4.52 -4.37 12.61
CA PRO A 92 -3.56 -4.95 13.55
C PRO A 92 -2.71 -6.11 12.99
N PHE A 93 -2.82 -6.41 11.70
CA PHE A 93 -2.22 -7.59 11.09
C PHE A 93 -0.90 -7.27 10.38
N SER A 94 0.06 -8.18 10.52
CA SER A 94 1.28 -8.20 9.75
C SER A 94 1.45 -9.59 9.14
N GLN A 95 1.69 -9.65 7.85
CA GLN A 95 1.89 -10.91 7.14
C GLN A 95 3.20 -10.88 6.38
N LEU A 96 4.03 -11.87 6.61
CA LEU A 96 5.22 -12.15 5.83
C LEU A 96 4.89 -13.21 4.78
N ASN A 97 5.18 -12.90 3.52
CA ASN A 97 5.17 -13.87 2.41
C ASN A 97 6.62 -14.10 2.00
N PRO A 98 7.20 -15.28 2.32
CA PRO A 98 8.60 -15.59 2.01
C PRO A 98 8.84 -15.60 0.51
N TRP A 99 10.03 -15.16 0.06
CA TRP A 99 10.39 -15.17 -1.36
C TRP A 99 10.32 -16.57 -1.97
N GLU A 100 10.71 -17.58 -1.20
CA GLU A 100 10.74 -18.99 -1.62
C GLU A 100 9.33 -19.56 -1.83
N ALA A 101 8.32 -18.95 -1.24
CA ALA A 101 6.93 -19.36 -1.41
C ALA A 101 6.26 -18.72 -2.63
N ILE A 102 6.90 -17.72 -3.26
CA ILE A 102 6.32 -16.96 -4.37
C ILE A 102 6.90 -17.45 -5.68
N ALA A 103 6.04 -17.90 -6.60
CA ALA A 103 6.42 -18.31 -7.94
C ALA A 103 6.52 -17.14 -8.92
N GLY A 104 5.69 -16.10 -8.74
CA GLY A 104 5.71 -14.93 -9.61
C GLY A 104 4.73 -13.85 -9.18
N PHE A 105 4.88 -12.68 -9.78
CA PHE A 105 4.01 -11.52 -9.59
C PHE A 105 3.35 -11.13 -10.91
N GLY A 106 2.21 -10.43 -10.79
CA GLY A 106 1.55 -9.82 -11.94
C GLY A 106 0.56 -8.75 -11.49
N ILE A 107 0.25 -7.83 -12.39
CA ILE A 107 -0.79 -6.83 -12.15
C ILE A 107 -2.07 -7.26 -12.83
N THR A 108 -3.16 -7.19 -12.09
CA THR A 108 -4.50 -7.49 -12.60
C THR A 108 -5.52 -6.53 -12.02
N ARG A 109 -6.66 -6.43 -12.72
CA ARG A 109 -7.80 -5.69 -12.23
C ARG A 109 -8.89 -6.65 -11.79
N ALA A 110 -9.43 -6.42 -10.59
CA ALA A 110 -10.59 -7.12 -10.07
C ALA A 110 -11.63 -6.09 -9.59
N GLY A 111 -12.77 -6.02 -10.29
CA GLY A 111 -13.70 -4.90 -10.17
C GLY A 111 -13.03 -3.58 -10.58
N ASN A 112 -13.18 -2.56 -9.75
CA ASN A 112 -12.56 -1.25 -9.93
C ASN A 112 -11.16 -1.12 -9.27
N ARG A 113 -10.64 -2.21 -8.67
CA ARG A 113 -9.38 -2.19 -7.93
C ARG A 113 -8.24 -2.78 -8.77
N LEU A 114 -7.08 -2.14 -8.71
CA LEU A 114 -5.85 -2.64 -9.29
C LEU A 114 -5.08 -3.41 -8.22
N ILE A 115 -4.70 -4.64 -8.53
CA ILE A 115 -4.09 -5.57 -7.57
C ILE A 115 -2.76 -6.06 -8.13
N LEU A 116 -1.70 -5.94 -7.32
CA LEU A 116 -0.48 -6.70 -7.48
C LEU A 116 -0.76 -8.12 -6.96
N GLY A 117 -1.04 -9.04 -7.88
CA GLY A 117 -1.25 -10.44 -7.58
C GLY A 117 0.07 -11.20 -7.48
N TYR A 118 0.09 -12.26 -6.70
CA TYR A 118 1.19 -13.22 -6.69
C TYR A 118 0.66 -14.66 -6.76
N THR A 119 1.43 -15.50 -7.41
CA THR A 119 1.22 -16.95 -7.44
C THR A 119 2.19 -17.61 -6.48
N LEU A 120 1.76 -18.68 -5.85
CA LEU A 120 2.57 -19.44 -4.92
C LEU A 120 3.17 -20.67 -5.61
N VAL A 121 4.32 -21.09 -5.12
CA VAL A 121 4.90 -22.39 -5.49
C VAL A 121 3.96 -23.49 -5.00
N GLU A 122 3.94 -24.62 -5.71
CA GLU A 122 3.13 -25.78 -5.35
C GLU A 122 3.44 -26.25 -3.92
N GLY A 123 2.40 -26.51 -3.14
CA GLY A 123 2.52 -26.89 -1.73
C GLY A 123 2.72 -25.74 -0.74
N ALA A 124 2.95 -24.49 -1.19
CA ALA A 124 3.08 -23.36 -0.30
C ALA A 124 1.74 -23.05 0.40
N ARG A 125 1.84 -22.61 1.67
CA ARG A 125 0.67 -22.28 2.48
C ARG A 125 -0.03 -21.02 1.94
N LYS A 126 -1.29 -21.17 1.55
CA LYS A 126 -2.09 -20.02 1.10
C LYS A 126 -2.32 -19.01 2.22
N PRO A 127 -2.23 -17.71 1.90
CA PRO A 127 -2.41 -16.66 2.89
C PRO A 127 -3.84 -16.68 3.44
N ARG A 128 -3.95 -16.57 4.76
CA ARG A 128 -5.24 -16.45 5.43
C ARG A 128 -5.67 -14.99 5.46
N ARG A 129 -6.97 -14.72 5.17
CA ARG A 129 -7.64 -13.42 5.37
C ARG A 129 -7.02 -12.22 4.64
N GLN A 130 -6.65 -12.37 3.38
CA GLN A 130 -6.29 -11.23 2.54
C GLN A 130 -7.51 -10.73 1.76
N PRO A 131 -7.93 -9.46 1.93
CA PRO A 131 -9.07 -8.91 1.16
C PRO A 131 -8.84 -8.95 -0.35
N ALA A 132 -7.62 -8.66 -0.80
CA ALA A 132 -7.26 -8.74 -2.22
C ALA A 132 -7.38 -10.18 -2.76
N ALA A 133 -6.99 -11.21 -1.98
CA ALA A 133 -7.13 -12.61 -2.39
C ALA A 133 -8.60 -13.03 -2.53
N ALA A 134 -9.48 -12.52 -1.67
CA ALA A 134 -10.92 -12.77 -1.80
C ALA A 134 -11.49 -12.17 -3.09
N LEU A 135 -11.08 -10.94 -3.42
CA LEU A 135 -11.51 -10.24 -4.63
C LEU A 135 -10.97 -10.93 -5.89
N LEU A 136 -9.70 -11.37 -5.87
CA LEU A 136 -9.09 -12.11 -6.98
C LEU A 136 -9.82 -13.42 -7.25
N ARG A 137 -10.19 -14.18 -6.21
CA ARG A 137 -10.98 -15.42 -6.33
C ARG A 137 -12.37 -15.14 -6.90
N ALA A 138 -13.07 -14.11 -6.40
CA ALA A 138 -14.37 -13.73 -6.92
C ALA A 138 -14.31 -13.32 -8.40
N ALA A 139 -13.21 -12.69 -8.82
CA ALA A 139 -12.97 -12.30 -10.21
C ALA A 139 -12.30 -13.41 -11.05
N GLN A 140 -12.17 -14.63 -10.53
CA GLN A 140 -11.55 -15.79 -11.19
C GLN A 140 -10.16 -15.50 -11.76
N ARG A 141 -9.34 -14.70 -11.05
CA ARG A 141 -7.98 -14.37 -11.47
C ARG A 141 -6.98 -15.44 -11.01
N PRO A 142 -5.97 -15.79 -11.83
CA PRO A 142 -5.04 -16.89 -11.57
C PRO A 142 -3.95 -16.50 -10.55
N PHE A 143 -4.34 -15.91 -9.41
CA PHE A 143 -3.44 -15.50 -8.34
C PHE A 143 -3.91 -16.09 -7.00
N ASP A 144 -2.96 -16.54 -6.19
CA ASP A 144 -3.24 -17.10 -4.87
C ASP A 144 -3.43 -16.02 -3.79
N GLY A 145 -2.83 -14.84 -4.01
CA GLY A 145 -2.96 -13.69 -3.12
C GLY A 145 -2.60 -12.39 -3.82
N GLY A 146 -2.68 -11.27 -3.10
CA GLY A 146 -2.35 -9.98 -3.68
C GLY A 146 -2.43 -8.81 -2.73
N TYR A 147 -2.00 -7.67 -3.23
CA TYR A 147 -1.99 -6.38 -2.54
C TYR A 147 -2.68 -5.33 -3.43
N PHE A 148 -3.43 -4.44 -2.84
CA PHE A 148 -4.05 -3.35 -3.59
C PHE A 148 -3.00 -2.35 -4.09
N ALA A 149 -2.66 -2.44 -5.37
CA ALA A 149 -1.65 -1.59 -6.00
C ALA A 149 -2.11 -0.13 -6.08
N ASP A 150 -3.39 0.12 -6.26
CA ASP A 150 -4.00 1.45 -6.25
C ASP A 150 -3.95 2.15 -4.88
N SER A 151 -3.75 1.37 -3.80
CA SER A 151 -3.55 1.90 -2.45
C SER A 151 -2.10 2.28 -2.16
N ILE A 152 -1.17 1.93 -3.05
CA ILE A 152 0.26 2.21 -2.92
C ILE A 152 0.61 3.47 -3.70
N ALA A 153 1.51 4.31 -3.17
CA ALA A 153 1.87 5.56 -3.81
C ALA A 153 2.78 5.41 -5.03
N ALA A 154 3.26 4.20 -5.32
CA ALA A 154 4.07 3.89 -6.48
C ALA A 154 3.21 3.56 -7.71
N PRO A 155 3.65 3.88 -8.94
CA PRO A 155 3.04 3.37 -10.15
C PRO A 155 3.06 1.83 -10.15
N PRO A 156 1.98 1.18 -10.60
CA PRO A 156 1.88 -0.28 -10.55
C PRO A 156 3.00 -1.01 -11.29
N GLU A 157 3.46 -0.45 -12.40
CA GLU A 157 4.53 -1.00 -13.23
C GLU A 157 5.88 -0.94 -12.50
N VAL A 158 6.16 0.17 -11.80
CA VAL A 158 7.38 0.32 -10.98
C VAL A 158 7.33 -0.64 -9.79
N LEU A 159 6.16 -0.78 -9.17
CA LEU A 159 5.96 -1.73 -8.08
C LEU A 159 6.23 -3.16 -8.55
N LEU A 160 5.62 -3.57 -9.68
CA LEU A 160 5.82 -4.90 -10.25
C LEU A 160 7.29 -5.13 -10.61
N ALA A 161 7.90 -4.22 -11.37
CA ALA A 161 9.30 -4.33 -11.77
C ALA A 161 10.25 -4.45 -10.57
N THR A 162 9.95 -3.71 -9.49
CA THR A 162 10.75 -3.75 -8.27
C THR A 162 10.63 -5.12 -7.58
N VAL A 163 9.42 -5.59 -7.28
CA VAL A 163 9.25 -6.86 -6.57
C VAL A 163 9.76 -8.05 -7.40
N ASP A 164 9.59 -8.02 -8.71
CA ASP A 164 10.05 -9.05 -9.64
C ASP A 164 11.59 -9.09 -9.70
N ALA A 165 12.26 -7.93 -9.70
CA ALA A 165 13.72 -7.86 -9.65
C ALA A 165 14.28 -8.50 -8.37
N TYR A 166 13.64 -8.30 -7.21
CA TYR A 166 14.03 -8.94 -5.95
C TYR A 166 13.65 -10.42 -5.90
N LEU A 167 12.57 -10.83 -6.58
CA LEU A 167 12.22 -12.24 -6.69
C LEU A 167 13.26 -13.02 -7.49
N ARG A 168 13.72 -12.47 -8.62
CA ARG A 168 14.66 -13.14 -9.53
C ARG A 168 16.11 -13.11 -9.08
N ASP A 169 16.50 -12.10 -8.28
CA ASP A 169 17.88 -11.91 -7.85
C ASP A 169 18.04 -12.04 -6.33
N PRO A 170 18.39 -13.24 -5.83
CA PRO A 170 18.62 -13.45 -4.40
C PRO A 170 19.77 -12.58 -3.84
N ALA A 171 20.77 -12.20 -4.66
CA ALA A 171 21.88 -11.38 -4.20
C ALA A 171 21.41 -9.97 -3.82
N ARG A 172 20.45 -9.40 -4.54
CA ARG A 172 19.83 -8.11 -4.18
C ARG A 172 19.13 -8.15 -2.83
N ARG A 173 18.56 -9.30 -2.44
CA ARG A 173 17.86 -9.46 -1.14
C ARG A 173 18.82 -9.32 0.03
N ALA A 174 20.11 -9.66 -0.15
CA ALA A 174 21.13 -9.55 0.90
C ALA A 174 21.32 -8.10 1.39
N SER A 175 21.06 -7.10 0.53
CA SER A 175 21.12 -5.68 0.90
C SER A 175 19.89 -5.20 1.68
N LEU A 176 18.81 -5.97 1.72
CA LEU A 176 17.59 -5.62 2.44
C LEU A 176 17.71 -5.93 3.93
N PRO A 177 17.03 -5.17 4.79
CA PRO A 177 16.96 -5.46 6.21
C PRO A 177 16.17 -6.74 6.47
N SER A 178 16.47 -7.40 7.59
CA SER A 178 15.66 -8.50 8.08
C SER A 178 14.26 -8.05 8.51
N ALA A 179 13.29 -8.94 8.35
CA ALA A 179 11.95 -8.72 8.86
C ALA A 179 12.00 -8.61 10.39
N ARG A 180 11.56 -7.47 10.95
CA ARG A 180 11.39 -7.38 12.40
C ARG A 180 10.14 -8.16 12.80
N ARG A 181 10.33 -9.14 13.65
CA ARG A 181 9.26 -9.86 14.33
C ARG A 181 8.51 -8.96 15.31
#